data_90daffeda50394f820b60a8437891b92
#
_entry.id   90daffeda50394f820b60a8437891b92
#
_cell.length_a   1.000
_cell.length_b   1.000
_cell.length_c   1.000
_cell.angle_alpha   90.00
_cell.angle_beta   90.00
_cell.angle_gamma   90.00
#
_symmetry.space_group_name_H-M   'P 1'
#
loop_
_entity.id
_entity.type
_entity.pdbx_description
1 polymer ?
#
loop_
_entity_poly.entity_id
_entity_poly.type
_entity_poly.pdbx_seq_one_letter_code
_entity_poly.pdbx_strand_id
1 'polypeptide(L)'
;MAPKTPTIARIWRGRTSPDKADAYERYNYEAGIKPLIEKALGVQTFREDTPTHSEFITISYWESVEAMAAFTGGDPQSIHHLDRDKEFLIELPKGVQVLRILSSHGMVGGS
;
A
#
# COMPACT_ATOMS: atom_id res chain seq x y z
N MET A 1 16.06 -19.88 -12.44
CA MET A 1 15.25 -18.75 -12.91
C MET A 1 15.58 -17.51 -12.09
N ALA A 2 15.88 -16.42 -12.75
CA ALA A 2 16.22 -15.19 -12.04
C ALA A 2 14.99 -14.63 -11.35
N PRO A 3 15.11 -14.09 -10.14
CA PRO A 3 13.99 -13.42 -9.49
C PRO A 3 13.60 -12.17 -10.27
N LYS A 4 12.32 -11.84 -10.20
CA LYS A 4 11.81 -10.63 -10.83
C LYS A 4 12.30 -9.41 -10.07
N THR A 5 12.61 -8.36 -10.83
CA THR A 5 13.10 -7.12 -10.24
C THR A 5 11.98 -6.08 -10.29
N PRO A 6 11.64 -5.46 -9.17
CA PRO A 6 10.63 -4.41 -9.20
C PRO A 6 11.12 -3.17 -9.92
N THR A 7 10.25 -2.58 -10.73
CA THR A 7 10.53 -1.32 -11.42
C THR A 7 9.54 -0.23 -11.05
N ILE A 8 8.43 -0.60 -10.38
CA ILE A 8 7.34 0.31 -10.05
C ILE A 8 7.05 0.21 -8.55
N ALA A 9 6.84 1.37 -7.92
CA ALA A 9 6.34 1.46 -6.56
C ALA A 9 4.97 2.12 -6.58
N ARG A 10 4.01 1.54 -5.86
CA ARG A 10 2.66 2.07 -5.70
C ARG A 10 2.50 2.44 -4.24
N ILE A 11 2.12 3.69 -3.99
CA ILE A 11 2.02 4.23 -2.64
C ILE A 11 0.58 4.60 -2.31
N TRP A 12 0.06 4.00 -1.26
CA TRP A 12 -1.26 4.30 -0.71
C TRP A 12 -1.09 5.00 0.63
N ARG A 13 -1.90 6.04 0.89
CA ARG A 13 -1.88 6.77 2.16
C ARG A 13 -3.28 6.93 2.70
N GLY A 14 -3.43 6.73 4.01
CA GLY A 14 -4.70 6.95 4.69
C GLY A 14 -4.46 7.39 6.13
N ARG A 15 -5.43 8.09 6.71
CA ARG A 15 -5.31 8.60 8.08
C ARG A 15 -6.51 8.23 8.91
N THR A 16 -6.26 7.91 10.18
CA THR A 16 -7.31 7.64 11.16
C THR A 16 -7.18 8.62 12.32
N SER A 17 -8.25 8.71 13.13
CA SER A 17 -8.09 9.35 14.44
C SER A 17 -7.22 8.45 15.31
N PRO A 18 -6.50 9.02 16.31
CA PRO A 18 -5.60 8.23 17.12
C PRO A 18 -6.24 7.03 17.83
N ASP A 19 -7.49 7.19 18.27
CA ASP A 19 -8.20 6.14 19.00
C ASP A 19 -8.59 4.94 18.11
N LYS A 20 -8.60 5.12 16.79
CA LYS A 20 -8.94 4.03 15.86
C LYS A 20 -7.72 3.38 15.23
N ALA A 21 -6.54 3.92 15.48
CA ALA A 21 -5.34 3.52 14.75
C ALA A 21 -4.98 2.03 14.94
N ASP A 22 -5.01 1.53 16.17
CA ASP A 22 -4.65 0.14 16.42
C ASP A 22 -5.63 -0.83 15.76
N ALA A 23 -6.91 -0.51 15.83
CA ALA A 23 -7.92 -1.36 15.21
C ALA A 23 -7.79 -1.34 13.69
N TYR A 24 -7.50 -0.17 13.13
CA TYR A 24 -7.31 -0.06 11.69
C TYR A 24 -6.08 -0.82 11.22
N GLU A 25 -5.00 -0.77 11.98
CA GLU A 25 -3.78 -1.49 11.63
C GLU A 25 -4.08 -2.99 11.46
N ARG A 26 -4.82 -3.58 12.40
CA ARG A 26 -5.19 -4.99 12.32
C ARG A 26 -6.13 -5.26 11.15
N TYR A 27 -7.15 -4.45 10.99
CA TYR A 27 -8.10 -4.62 9.90
C TYR A 27 -7.43 -4.49 8.54
N ASN A 28 -6.62 -3.45 8.37
CA ASN A 28 -5.93 -3.21 7.10
C ASN A 28 -5.00 -4.36 6.75
N TYR A 29 -4.30 -4.92 7.73
CA TYR A 29 -3.43 -6.07 7.48
C TYR A 29 -4.23 -7.27 6.99
N GLU A 30 -5.30 -7.62 7.69
CA GLU A 30 -6.09 -8.80 7.35
C GLU A 30 -6.84 -8.66 6.02
N ALA A 31 -7.44 -7.50 5.79
CA ALA A 31 -8.31 -7.29 4.63
C ALA A 31 -7.57 -6.77 3.40
N GLY A 32 -6.51 -5.99 3.59
CA GLY A 32 -5.82 -5.32 2.50
C GLY A 32 -4.41 -5.82 2.24
N ILE A 33 -3.59 -5.93 3.27
CA ILE A 33 -2.17 -6.23 3.08
C ILE A 33 -1.92 -7.71 2.73
N LYS A 34 -2.58 -8.62 3.41
CA LYS A 34 -2.40 -10.06 3.12
C LYS A 34 -2.65 -10.42 1.66
N PRO A 35 -3.78 -9.99 1.05
CA PRO A 35 -3.98 -10.28 -0.38
C PRO A 35 -2.92 -9.63 -1.25
N LEU A 36 -2.45 -8.44 -0.88
CA LEU A 36 -1.44 -7.72 -1.64
C LEU A 36 -0.09 -8.45 -1.63
N ILE A 37 0.27 -9.04 -0.49
CA ILE A 37 1.53 -9.77 -0.36
C ILE A 37 1.60 -10.92 -1.38
N GLU A 38 0.49 -11.54 -1.69
CA GLU A 38 0.44 -12.64 -2.64
C GLU A 38 0.61 -12.19 -4.10
N LYS A 39 0.35 -10.92 -4.39
CA LYS A 39 0.35 -10.42 -5.76
C LYS A 39 1.55 -9.57 -6.11
N ALA A 40 1.99 -8.73 -5.18
CA ALA A 40 3.11 -7.82 -5.40
C ALA A 40 4.44 -8.53 -5.21
N LEU A 41 5.50 -7.97 -5.75
CA LEU A 41 6.86 -8.50 -5.53
C LEU A 41 7.36 -8.19 -4.15
N GLY A 42 6.85 -7.12 -3.52
CA GLY A 42 7.18 -6.77 -2.16
C GLY A 42 6.16 -5.79 -1.62
N VAL A 43 6.02 -5.75 -0.30
CA VAL A 43 5.09 -4.84 0.36
C VAL A 43 5.74 -4.35 1.65
N GLN A 44 5.64 -3.03 1.86
CA GLN A 44 6.06 -2.42 3.13
C GLN A 44 4.91 -1.59 3.64
N THR A 45 4.73 -1.60 4.95
CA THR A 45 3.71 -0.79 5.60
C THR A 45 4.36 0.10 6.63
N PHE A 46 3.83 1.31 6.78
CA PHE A 46 4.37 2.30 7.69
C PHE A 46 3.25 2.95 8.46
N ARG A 47 3.56 3.41 9.67
CA ARG A 47 2.61 4.14 10.51
C ARG A 47 3.32 5.27 11.19
N GLU A 48 2.70 6.44 11.17
CA GLU A 48 3.18 7.59 11.94
C GLU A 48 2.05 8.09 12.83
N ASP A 49 2.33 8.21 14.12
CA ASP A 49 1.35 8.70 15.08
C ASP A 49 1.64 10.15 15.41
N THR A 50 0.62 10.99 15.31
CA THR A 50 0.69 12.39 15.72
C THR A 50 -0.41 12.66 16.75
N PRO A 51 -0.38 13.80 17.46
CA PRO A 51 -1.44 14.12 18.41
C PRO A 51 -2.84 14.22 17.80
N THR A 52 -2.92 14.52 16.51
CA THR A 52 -4.21 14.74 15.84
C THR A 52 -4.67 13.57 14.99
N HIS A 53 -3.74 12.71 14.53
CA HIS A 53 -4.11 11.59 13.66
C HIS A 53 -2.98 10.58 13.59
N SER A 54 -3.29 9.41 13.05
CA SER A 54 -2.28 8.41 12.69
C SER A 54 -2.32 8.21 11.18
N GLU A 55 -1.16 8.27 10.55
CA GLU A 55 -1.05 8.06 9.10
C GLU A 55 -0.52 6.66 8.81
N PHE A 56 -1.18 6.00 7.87
CA PHE A 56 -0.77 4.67 7.39
C PHE A 56 -0.32 4.80 5.95
N ILE A 57 0.82 4.19 5.63
CA ILE A 57 1.37 4.21 4.28
C ILE A 57 1.64 2.77 3.88
N THR A 58 1.19 2.38 2.69
CA THR A 58 1.48 1.07 2.12
C THR A 58 2.21 1.27 0.82
N ILE A 59 3.41 0.70 0.71
CA ILE A 59 4.17 0.72 -0.53
C ILE A 59 4.23 -0.71 -1.05
N SER A 60 3.80 -0.90 -2.30
CA SER A 60 3.89 -2.18 -2.97
C SER A 60 4.78 -2.04 -4.21
N TYR A 61 5.52 -3.11 -4.49
CA TYR A 61 6.52 -3.12 -5.57
C TYR A 61 6.10 -4.10 -6.64
N TRP A 62 6.26 -3.70 -7.90
CA TRP A 62 5.76 -4.45 -9.03
C TRP A 62 6.79 -4.52 -10.16
N GLU A 63 6.74 -5.60 -10.92
CA GLU A 63 7.64 -5.79 -12.05
C GLU A 63 7.38 -4.76 -13.16
N SER A 64 6.10 -4.41 -13.36
CA SER A 64 5.70 -3.49 -14.43
C SER A 64 4.36 -2.86 -14.10
N VAL A 65 4.02 -1.81 -14.83
CA VAL A 65 2.70 -1.18 -14.74
C VAL A 65 1.62 -2.20 -15.14
N GLU A 66 1.89 -3.03 -16.13
CA GLU A 66 0.95 -4.04 -16.61
C GLU A 66 0.64 -5.07 -15.52
N ALA A 67 1.66 -5.52 -14.80
CA ALA A 67 1.47 -6.48 -13.70
C ALA A 67 0.64 -5.85 -12.59
N MET A 68 0.89 -4.58 -12.27
CA MET A 68 0.13 -3.86 -11.26
C MET A 68 -1.31 -3.63 -11.72
N ALA A 69 -1.51 -3.29 -12.99
CA ALA A 69 -2.84 -3.05 -13.54
C ALA A 69 -3.70 -4.30 -13.48
N ALA A 70 -3.10 -5.47 -13.66
CA ALA A 70 -3.83 -6.73 -13.54
C ALA A 70 -4.40 -6.90 -12.12
N PHE A 71 -3.68 -6.42 -11.11
CA PHE A 71 -4.16 -6.47 -9.73
C PHE A 71 -5.24 -5.42 -9.48
N THR A 72 -5.08 -4.21 -10.02
CA THR A 72 -6.01 -3.10 -9.75
C THR A 72 -7.26 -3.10 -10.63
N GLY A 73 -7.34 -4.02 -11.59
CA GLY A 73 -8.51 -4.10 -12.46
C GLY A 73 -8.41 -3.25 -13.71
N GLY A 74 -7.22 -2.84 -14.11
CA GLY A 74 -6.99 -2.15 -15.36
C GLY A 74 -6.38 -0.77 -15.25
N ASP A 75 -6.83 0.05 -14.30
CA ASP A 75 -6.27 1.39 -14.10
C ASP A 75 -5.24 1.33 -12.98
N PRO A 76 -3.94 1.54 -13.28
CA PRO A 76 -2.90 1.46 -12.25
C PRO A 76 -3.08 2.44 -11.10
N GLN A 77 -3.73 3.57 -11.34
CA GLN A 77 -3.97 4.57 -10.31
C GLN A 77 -5.29 4.41 -9.59
N SER A 78 -6.07 3.40 -9.98
CA SER A 78 -7.32 3.10 -9.34
C SER A 78 -7.11 2.66 -7.90
N ILE A 79 -8.02 3.04 -7.03
CA ILE A 79 -7.96 2.66 -5.63
C ILE A 79 -9.20 1.87 -5.27
N HIS A 80 -9.00 0.74 -4.59
CA HIS A 80 -10.08 -0.07 -4.07
C HIS A 80 -10.14 0.16 -2.56
N HIS A 81 -11.22 0.80 -2.12
CA HIS A 81 -11.43 0.96 -0.68
C HIS A 81 -11.87 -0.38 -0.10
N LEU A 82 -11.36 -0.70 1.07
CA LEU A 82 -11.83 -1.87 1.81
C LEU A 82 -13.22 -1.55 2.37
N ASP A 83 -14.01 -2.59 2.59
CA ASP A 83 -15.42 -2.39 2.98
C ASP A 83 -15.61 -1.51 4.21
N ARG A 84 -14.69 -1.57 5.16
CA ARG A 84 -14.79 -0.81 6.40
C ARG A 84 -13.88 0.40 6.46
N ASP A 85 -13.22 0.76 5.35
CA ASP A 85 -12.32 1.92 5.36
C ASP A 85 -13.01 3.19 5.81
N LYS A 86 -14.25 3.41 5.39
CA LYS A 86 -14.99 4.61 5.75
C LYS A 86 -15.32 4.70 7.25
N GLU A 87 -15.25 3.58 7.98
CA GLU A 87 -15.49 3.58 9.43
C GLU A 87 -14.26 4.06 10.19
N PHE A 88 -13.09 3.88 9.60
CA PHE A 88 -11.81 4.17 10.25
C PHE A 88 -11.15 5.43 9.73
N LEU A 89 -11.16 5.63 8.42
CA LEU A 89 -10.39 6.71 7.81
C LEU A 89 -11.10 8.05 7.97
N ILE A 90 -10.31 9.08 8.30
CA ILE A 90 -10.82 10.44 8.41
C ILE A 90 -11.39 10.88 7.07
N GLU A 91 -10.73 10.46 5.99
CA GLU A 91 -11.11 10.80 4.63
C GLU A 91 -10.69 9.64 3.75
N LEU A 92 -11.52 9.24 2.80
CA LEU A 92 -11.15 8.20 1.86
C LEU A 92 -10.15 8.76 0.84
N PRO A 93 -8.99 8.11 0.65
CA PRO A 93 -8.03 8.56 -0.34
C PRO A 93 -8.65 8.55 -1.74
N LYS A 94 -8.32 9.55 -2.54
CA LYS A 94 -8.89 9.67 -3.90
C LYS A 94 -8.11 8.88 -4.93
N GLY A 95 -6.90 8.47 -4.61
CA GLY A 95 -6.07 7.72 -5.54
C GLY A 95 -4.78 7.29 -4.88
N VAL A 96 -3.92 6.70 -5.68
CA VAL A 96 -2.61 6.23 -5.25
C VAL A 96 -1.55 6.90 -6.10
N GLN A 97 -0.33 6.90 -5.58
CA GLN A 97 0.82 7.40 -6.31
C GLN A 97 1.53 6.22 -6.95
N VAL A 98 1.87 6.35 -8.23
CA VAL A 98 2.58 5.31 -8.96
C VAL A 98 3.90 5.90 -9.43
N LEU A 99 5.01 5.32 -8.97
CA LEU A 99 6.33 5.86 -9.20
C LEU A 99 7.22 4.83 -9.89
N ARG A 100 8.07 5.31 -10.80
CA ARG A 100 9.08 4.47 -11.42
C ARG A 100 10.31 4.44 -10.51
N ILE A 101 10.81 3.26 -10.22
CA ILE A 101 12.04 3.11 -9.43
C ILE A 101 13.23 3.40 -10.33
N LEU A 102 14.02 4.39 -9.96
CA LEU A 102 15.21 4.76 -10.75
C LEU A 102 16.45 3.98 -10.30
N SER A 103 16.53 3.71 -9.01
CA SER A 103 17.64 2.93 -8.48
C SER A 103 17.26 2.36 -7.13
N SER A 104 17.91 1.27 -6.73
CA SER A 104 17.69 0.64 -5.45
C SER A 104 19.02 0.22 -4.87
N HIS A 105 19.26 0.54 -3.61
CA HIS A 105 20.52 0.25 -2.93
C HIS A 105 20.23 -0.24 -1.53
N GLY A 106 21.06 -1.13 -1.04
CA GLY A 106 20.94 -1.64 0.33
C GLY A 106 19.79 -2.62 0.47
N MET A 107 19.14 -2.63 1.63
CA MET A 107 18.14 -3.63 1.99
C MET A 107 16.74 -3.27 1.56
N VAL A 108 16.53 -2.89 0.34
CA VAL A 108 15.21 -2.50 -0.13
C VAL A 108 14.33 -3.72 -0.28
N GLY A 109 13.16 -3.70 0.37
CA GLY A 109 12.19 -4.75 0.27
C GLY A 109 12.72 -6.07 0.78
N GLY A 110 13.64 -6.00 1.65
CA GLY A 110 14.48 -7.08 2.04
C GLY A 110 13.82 -8.33 2.45
N SER A 111 14.22 -9.31 2.38
CA SER A 111 13.91 -10.62 2.87
C SER A 111 12.69 -11.23 2.49
#